data_472ebbb2845aa25ace4a4bb547720198
#
_entry.id   472ebbb2845aa25ace4a4bb547720198
#
_cell.length_a   1.000
_cell.length_b   1.000
_cell.length_c   1.000
_cell.angle_alpha   90.00
_cell.angle_beta   90.00
_cell.angle_gamma   90.00
#
_symmetry.space_group_name_H-M   'P 1'
#
loop_
_entity.id
_entity.type
_entity.pdbx_description
1 polymer ?
#
loop_
_entity_poly.entity_id
_entity_poly.type
_entity_poly.pdbx_seq_one_letter_code
_entity_poly.pdbx_strand_id
1 'polypeptide(L)'
;MLNHATADVELTTFQGKDLIQNFIFFQSPLPTLIKMKKIKIIELASVLAGPSVGQFFAELGAEVIKVESPKTGGDVTRSWLFKGEKGNGTVSAYFTSVNWGKKSLSIDLSNKEERAIVYKLVKNADIVIASYKSGDAEKLGVDYETLKALNPQLIYGQITGYGLNNPKVGYDAVIQAESGFMSINGEQGANPLKMPVALIDVLAGHQLKEALLVALIERMENGNGKFVQVALIDAAISALVNQGANWLVGQNEPKSMGNLHPNIAPYGELFSTKDGRQLLLAVGNDKQFKNLCRILEISDIAQFSTNQERVVNREELNEVLSGKIELWASEELLETLVDEQVPAGLVTTVKEALDQRESHWFLKTDGLTGLRSFVASGFDRLSLSPPPQLGQHNQEIIDALD
;
A
#
# COMPACT_ATOMS: atom_id res chain seq x y z
N MET A 1 48.94 -18.18 -33.66
CA MET A 1 48.35 -17.92 -34.98
C MET A 1 46.84 -18.02 -34.80
N LEU A 2 46.18 -16.92 -34.67
CA LEU A 2 44.72 -16.84 -34.56
C LEU A 2 44.25 -15.85 -35.63
N ASN A 3 43.49 -16.36 -36.59
CA ASN A 3 42.95 -15.62 -37.70
C ASN A 3 41.74 -14.77 -37.20
N HIS A 4 41.83 -13.47 -37.44
CA HIS A 4 40.69 -12.56 -37.40
C HIS A 4 39.94 -12.65 -38.74
N ALA A 5 38.66 -12.96 -38.67
CA ALA A 5 37.73 -12.78 -39.77
C ALA A 5 36.88 -11.54 -39.43
N THR A 6 37.07 -10.48 -40.18
CA THR A 6 36.21 -9.27 -40.19
C THR A 6 35.05 -9.54 -41.11
N ALA A 7 33.83 -9.41 -40.60
CA ALA A 7 32.63 -9.42 -41.42
C ALA A 7 32.18 -7.98 -41.65
N ASP A 8 32.26 -7.53 -42.90
CA ASP A 8 31.72 -6.28 -43.37
C ASP A 8 30.17 -6.36 -43.40
N VAL A 9 29.50 -5.44 -42.74
CA VAL A 9 28.04 -5.29 -42.82
C VAL A 9 27.75 -4.13 -43.77
N GLU A 10 27.28 -4.46 -44.97
CA GLU A 10 26.71 -3.49 -45.90
C GLU A 10 25.39 -2.92 -45.39
N LEU A 11 25.33 -1.62 -45.16
CA LEU A 11 24.13 -0.85 -44.89
C LEU A 11 23.34 -0.59 -46.17
N THR A 12 22.34 -1.43 -46.47
CA THR A 12 21.34 -1.11 -47.49
C THR A 12 20.21 -0.27 -46.88
N THR A 13 20.06 0.92 -47.40
CA THR A 13 18.93 1.87 -47.10
C THR A 13 17.64 1.26 -47.64
N PHE A 14 16.73 0.90 -46.70
CA PHE A 14 15.34 0.57 -47.03
C PHE A 14 14.44 1.79 -46.83
N GLN A 15 13.80 2.20 -47.95
CA GLN A 15 12.75 3.25 -47.93
C GLN A 15 11.51 2.71 -47.22
N GLY A 16 11.02 3.54 -46.28
CA GLY A 16 9.82 3.22 -45.50
C GLY A 16 8.56 3.24 -46.37
N LYS A 17 7.88 2.09 -46.44
CA LYS A 17 6.41 1.98 -46.67
C LYS A 17 5.80 0.61 -46.39
N ASP A 18 6.56 -0.44 -46.03
CA ASP A 18 6.02 -1.81 -45.88
C ASP A 18 6.18 -2.43 -44.49
N LEU A 19 6.30 -1.64 -43.43
CA LEU A 19 6.54 -2.12 -42.05
C LEU A 19 5.28 -2.23 -41.18
N ILE A 20 4.08 -2.15 -41.75
CA ILE A 20 2.83 -2.23 -40.95
C ILE A 20 2.07 -3.56 -41.10
N GLN A 21 2.53 -4.52 -41.89
CA GLN A 21 1.73 -5.74 -42.15
C GLN A 21 2.30 -7.07 -41.66
N ASN A 22 3.37 -7.10 -40.87
CA ASN A 22 3.89 -8.37 -40.33
C ASN A 22 4.18 -8.33 -38.82
N PHE A 23 3.34 -7.68 -38.00
CA PHE A 23 3.20 -8.07 -36.61
C PHE A 23 2.35 -9.32 -36.57
N ILE A 24 2.98 -10.47 -36.80
CA ILE A 24 2.44 -11.75 -36.35
C ILE A 24 2.37 -11.64 -34.83
N PHE A 25 1.15 -11.39 -34.32
CA PHE A 25 0.83 -11.66 -32.93
C PHE A 25 1.17 -13.12 -32.70
N PHE A 26 2.30 -13.40 -32.09
CA PHE A 26 2.48 -14.61 -31.32
C PHE A 26 1.40 -14.57 -30.22
N GLN A 27 0.22 -15.08 -30.54
CA GLN A 27 -0.68 -15.59 -29.52
C GLN A 27 -0.05 -16.87 -28.96
N SER A 28 1.06 -16.73 -28.20
CA SER A 28 1.31 -17.70 -27.15
C SER A 28 0.07 -17.65 -26.25
N PRO A 29 -0.59 -18.79 -25.97
CA PRO A 29 -1.63 -18.77 -24.96
C PRO A 29 -0.99 -18.16 -23.72
N LEU A 30 -1.54 -17.00 -23.28
CA LEU A 30 -1.14 -16.38 -22.02
C LEU A 30 -1.03 -17.52 -21.00
N PRO A 31 0.12 -17.67 -20.31
CA PRO A 31 0.27 -18.72 -19.34
C PRO A 31 -0.98 -18.67 -18.48
N THR A 32 -1.65 -19.79 -18.35
CA THR A 32 -2.92 -19.94 -17.64
C THR A 32 -2.80 -19.14 -16.36
N LEU A 33 -3.52 -18.01 -16.27
CA LEU A 33 -3.52 -17.15 -15.09
C LEU A 33 -3.48 -18.05 -13.87
N ILE A 34 -2.54 -17.82 -12.95
CA ILE A 34 -2.56 -18.47 -11.65
C ILE A 34 -3.89 -18.06 -11.05
N LYS A 35 -4.90 -18.90 -11.26
CA LYS A 35 -6.24 -18.64 -10.74
C LYS A 35 -6.12 -18.84 -9.23
N MET A 36 -5.96 -17.77 -8.48
CA MET A 36 -6.07 -17.75 -7.01
C MET A 36 -7.42 -18.31 -6.51
N LYS A 37 -8.35 -18.62 -7.43
CA LYS A 37 -9.68 -19.25 -7.17
C LYS A 37 -9.62 -20.58 -6.41
N LYS A 38 -8.45 -21.18 -6.28
CA LYS A 38 -8.26 -22.40 -5.46
C LYS A 38 -7.67 -22.12 -4.09
N ILE A 39 -7.17 -20.92 -3.84
CA ILE A 39 -6.54 -20.56 -2.56
C ILE A 39 -7.64 -20.31 -1.52
N LYS A 40 -7.53 -20.98 -0.39
CA LYS A 40 -8.41 -20.82 0.76
C LYS A 40 -7.68 -20.20 1.93
N ILE A 41 -8.23 -19.13 2.46
CA ILE A 41 -7.62 -18.33 3.52
C ILE A 41 -8.53 -18.26 4.73
N ILE A 42 -7.97 -18.55 5.89
CA ILE A 42 -8.62 -18.31 7.18
C ILE A 42 -8.01 -17.07 7.79
N GLU A 43 -8.82 -16.04 7.97
CA GLU A 43 -8.38 -14.77 8.54
C GLU A 43 -8.76 -14.69 10.01
N LEU A 44 -7.74 -14.73 10.88
CA LEU A 44 -7.81 -14.58 12.34
C LEU A 44 -7.29 -13.20 12.75
N ALA A 45 -7.43 -12.23 11.87
CA ALA A 45 -6.89 -10.88 12.03
C ALA A 45 -8.01 -9.85 12.17
N SER A 46 -7.72 -8.74 12.83
CA SER A 46 -8.63 -7.61 13.02
C SER A 46 -7.93 -6.27 12.69
N VAL A 47 -8.70 -5.19 12.66
CA VAL A 47 -8.34 -3.82 12.38
C VAL A 47 -8.02 -3.59 10.89
N LEU A 48 -6.76 -3.37 10.49
CA LEU A 48 -6.44 -2.98 9.12
C LEU A 48 -5.32 -3.81 8.50
N ALA A 49 -4.19 -3.95 9.14
CA ALA A 49 -2.99 -4.58 8.55
C ALA A 49 -3.28 -6.00 8.03
N GLY A 50 -3.71 -6.92 8.90
CA GLY A 50 -4.07 -8.30 8.52
C GLY A 50 -5.25 -8.36 7.57
N PRO A 51 -6.39 -7.69 7.86
CA PRO A 51 -7.55 -7.67 6.96
C PRO A 51 -7.25 -7.12 5.55
N SER A 52 -6.32 -6.17 5.40
CA SER A 52 -5.90 -5.69 4.07
C SER A 52 -5.22 -6.78 3.23
N VAL A 53 -4.55 -7.73 3.88
CA VAL A 53 -3.95 -8.90 3.23
C VAL A 53 -5.04 -9.86 2.74
N GLY A 54 -6.05 -10.14 3.60
CA GLY A 54 -7.19 -10.96 3.20
C GLY A 54 -7.94 -10.37 2.01
N GLN A 55 -8.22 -9.06 2.01
CA GLN A 55 -8.87 -8.40 0.87
C GLN A 55 -8.03 -8.48 -0.41
N PHE A 56 -6.72 -8.28 -0.34
CA PHE A 56 -5.83 -8.43 -1.49
C PHE A 56 -6.01 -9.81 -2.17
N PHE A 57 -6.01 -10.88 -1.39
CA PHE A 57 -6.21 -12.22 -1.93
C PHE A 57 -7.64 -12.44 -2.45
N ALA A 58 -8.66 -11.87 -1.79
CA ALA A 58 -10.04 -11.90 -2.28
C ALA A 58 -10.18 -11.18 -3.64
N GLU A 59 -9.51 -10.05 -3.84
CA GLU A 59 -9.47 -9.33 -5.12
C GLU A 59 -8.81 -10.15 -6.25
N LEU A 60 -7.93 -11.09 -5.90
CA LEU A 60 -7.32 -12.04 -6.83
C LEU A 60 -8.13 -13.35 -6.97
N GLY A 61 -9.26 -13.47 -6.28
CA GLY A 61 -10.22 -14.57 -6.40
C GLY A 61 -10.04 -15.70 -5.38
N ALA A 62 -9.24 -15.53 -4.33
CA ALA A 62 -9.18 -16.49 -3.23
C ALA A 62 -10.47 -16.47 -2.39
N GLU A 63 -10.82 -17.60 -1.79
CA GLU A 63 -11.86 -17.68 -0.78
C GLU A 63 -11.28 -17.26 0.56
N VAL A 64 -11.84 -16.21 1.17
CA VAL A 64 -11.38 -15.68 2.46
C VAL A 64 -12.49 -15.79 3.49
N ILE A 65 -12.26 -16.57 4.55
CA ILE A 65 -13.15 -16.70 5.70
C ILE A 65 -12.54 -15.95 6.88
N LYS A 66 -13.18 -14.83 7.25
CA LYS A 66 -12.84 -14.05 8.43
C LYS A 66 -13.54 -14.65 9.66
N VAL A 67 -12.75 -15.13 10.60
CA VAL A 67 -13.24 -15.68 11.87
C VAL A 67 -13.26 -14.57 12.93
N GLU A 68 -14.41 -14.39 13.56
CA GLU A 68 -14.66 -13.26 14.46
C GLU A 68 -15.31 -13.75 15.76
N SER A 69 -14.97 -13.13 16.89
CA SER A 69 -15.54 -13.49 18.18
C SER A 69 -16.93 -12.84 18.38
N PRO A 70 -17.99 -13.62 18.65
CA PRO A 70 -19.30 -13.04 19.01
C PRO A 70 -19.26 -12.29 20.34
N LYS A 71 -18.34 -12.65 21.26
CA LYS A 71 -18.22 -12.01 22.58
C LYS A 71 -17.80 -10.55 22.51
N THR A 72 -17.06 -10.18 21.48
CA THR A 72 -16.59 -8.80 21.27
C THR A 72 -17.37 -8.05 20.21
N GLY A 73 -18.39 -8.65 19.62
CA GLY A 73 -19.11 -8.06 18.49
C GLY A 73 -18.32 -8.12 17.17
N GLY A 74 -17.37 -9.05 17.08
CA GLY A 74 -16.52 -9.25 15.89
C GLY A 74 -15.26 -8.39 15.91
N ASP A 75 -14.81 -8.00 14.72
CA ASP A 75 -13.72 -7.05 14.52
C ASP A 75 -14.07 -5.69 15.12
N VAL A 76 -13.18 -5.14 15.93
CA VAL A 76 -13.43 -3.87 16.65
C VAL A 76 -13.78 -2.72 15.71
N THR A 77 -13.28 -2.75 14.47
CA THR A 77 -13.58 -1.72 13.47
C THR A 77 -15.02 -1.68 13.04
N ARG A 78 -15.80 -2.73 13.30
CA ARG A 78 -17.26 -2.72 13.08
C ARG A 78 -17.97 -1.63 13.87
N SER A 79 -17.41 -1.25 15.03
CA SER A 79 -17.94 -0.21 15.93
C SER A 79 -17.27 1.17 15.74
N TRP A 80 -16.25 1.30 14.89
CA TRP A 80 -15.55 2.56 14.65
C TRP A 80 -16.30 3.43 13.65
N LEU A 81 -17.24 4.21 14.14
CA LEU A 81 -18.06 5.10 13.34
C LEU A 81 -17.53 6.53 13.43
N PHE A 82 -17.48 7.25 12.31
CA PHE A 82 -17.24 8.68 12.35
C PHE A 82 -18.51 9.43 12.81
N LYS A 83 -18.35 10.67 13.27
CA LYS A 83 -19.48 11.47 13.76
C LYS A 83 -20.56 11.64 12.68
N GLY A 84 -21.75 11.10 12.94
CA GLY A 84 -22.90 11.15 12.01
C GLY A 84 -23.01 9.95 11.06
N GLU A 85 -22.08 9.01 11.10
CA GLU A 85 -22.22 7.76 10.38
C GLU A 85 -23.36 6.91 10.96
N LYS A 86 -24.30 6.48 10.10
CA LYS A 86 -25.42 5.64 10.53
C LYS A 86 -25.06 4.17 10.63
N GLY A 87 -23.94 3.76 9.99
CA GLY A 87 -23.57 2.37 9.81
C GLY A 87 -24.58 1.59 8.93
N ASN A 88 -24.27 0.34 8.66
CA ASN A 88 -25.16 -0.59 7.98
C ASN A 88 -25.15 -1.93 8.74
N GLY A 89 -26.01 -2.05 9.75
CA GLY A 89 -26.00 -3.20 10.65
C GLY A 89 -24.69 -3.24 11.46
N THR A 90 -23.86 -4.30 11.26
CA THR A 90 -22.54 -4.47 11.88
C THR A 90 -21.39 -4.03 10.97
N VAL A 91 -21.66 -3.19 9.94
CA VAL A 91 -20.65 -2.74 8.97
C VAL A 91 -20.48 -1.23 9.05
N SER A 92 -19.30 -0.79 9.50
CA SER A 92 -18.88 0.62 9.48
C SER A 92 -18.13 0.95 8.18
N ALA A 93 -17.95 2.24 7.89
CA ALA A 93 -17.09 2.69 6.81
C ALA A 93 -15.64 2.20 6.98
N TYR A 94 -15.15 2.18 8.23
CA TYR A 94 -13.80 1.67 8.51
C TYR A 94 -13.69 0.18 8.20
N PHE A 95 -14.62 -0.65 8.70
CA PHE A 95 -14.66 -2.08 8.40
C PHE A 95 -14.76 -2.35 6.89
N THR A 96 -15.52 -1.52 6.17
CA THR A 96 -15.68 -1.60 4.71
C THR A 96 -14.38 -1.43 3.94
N SER A 97 -13.41 -0.69 4.49
CA SER A 97 -12.19 -0.34 3.78
C SER A 97 -11.32 -1.54 3.39
N VAL A 98 -11.40 -2.67 4.13
CA VAL A 98 -10.53 -3.85 3.97
C VAL A 98 -11.23 -5.21 4.08
N ASN A 99 -12.56 -5.27 3.90
CA ASN A 99 -13.30 -6.52 4.09
C ASN A 99 -14.20 -6.93 2.92
N TRP A 100 -13.99 -6.38 1.73
CA TRP A 100 -14.68 -6.80 0.52
C TRP A 100 -14.30 -8.23 0.11
N GLY A 101 -15.29 -8.97 -0.39
CA GLY A 101 -15.10 -10.32 -0.93
C GLY A 101 -14.85 -11.40 0.12
N LYS A 102 -15.05 -11.10 1.41
CA LYS A 102 -14.86 -12.05 2.51
C LYS A 102 -16.19 -12.68 2.95
N LYS A 103 -16.09 -13.88 3.52
CA LYS A 103 -17.14 -14.50 4.33
C LYS A 103 -16.87 -14.24 5.80
N SER A 104 -17.91 -14.03 6.63
CA SER A 104 -17.77 -13.88 8.08
C SER A 104 -18.29 -15.15 8.77
N LEU A 105 -17.43 -15.73 9.60
CA LEU A 105 -17.73 -16.83 10.52
C LEU A 105 -17.59 -16.31 11.96
N SER A 106 -18.72 -16.16 12.66
CA SER A 106 -18.75 -15.70 14.05
C SER A 106 -18.82 -16.89 15.00
N ILE A 107 -17.70 -17.16 15.68
CA ILE A 107 -17.53 -18.28 16.64
C ILE A 107 -16.62 -17.89 17.79
N ASP A 108 -16.81 -18.56 18.93
CA ASP A 108 -15.96 -18.40 20.11
C ASP A 108 -14.80 -19.42 20.11
N LEU A 109 -13.59 -18.97 19.78
CA LEU A 109 -12.40 -19.82 19.77
C LEU A 109 -12.02 -20.37 21.15
N SER A 110 -12.52 -19.78 22.25
CA SER A 110 -12.32 -20.33 23.61
C SER A 110 -13.21 -21.56 23.86
N ASN A 111 -14.29 -21.72 23.08
CA ASN A 111 -15.13 -22.92 23.10
C ASN A 111 -14.49 -24.01 22.23
N LYS A 112 -14.27 -25.21 22.80
CA LYS A 112 -13.61 -26.31 22.08
C LYS A 112 -14.41 -26.84 20.90
N GLU A 113 -15.74 -26.87 21.01
CA GLU A 113 -16.65 -27.35 19.96
C GLU A 113 -16.67 -26.41 18.78
N GLU A 114 -16.79 -25.10 19.04
CA GLU A 114 -16.76 -24.06 18.00
C GLU A 114 -15.37 -23.96 17.35
N ARG A 115 -14.29 -24.05 18.14
CA ARG A 115 -12.92 -24.07 17.62
C ARG A 115 -12.67 -25.26 16.69
N ALA A 116 -13.31 -26.41 16.93
CA ALA A 116 -13.20 -27.57 16.06
C ALA A 116 -13.66 -27.27 14.61
N ILE A 117 -14.55 -26.29 14.42
CA ILE A 117 -14.95 -25.81 13.10
C ILE A 117 -13.73 -25.21 12.37
N VAL A 118 -12.94 -24.36 13.04
CA VAL A 118 -11.70 -23.80 12.47
C VAL A 118 -10.71 -24.90 12.14
N TYR A 119 -10.59 -25.92 12.99
CA TYR A 119 -9.69 -27.05 12.72
C TYR A 119 -10.11 -27.85 11.47
N LYS A 120 -11.42 -28.03 11.23
CA LYS A 120 -11.91 -28.62 9.99
C LYS A 120 -11.57 -27.74 8.77
N LEU A 121 -11.75 -26.41 8.85
CA LEU A 121 -11.40 -25.46 7.79
C LEU A 121 -9.91 -25.49 7.48
N VAL A 122 -9.05 -25.46 8.49
CA VAL A 122 -7.58 -25.40 8.36
C VAL A 122 -7.02 -26.62 7.62
N LYS A 123 -7.63 -27.81 7.75
CA LYS A 123 -7.20 -29.02 7.03
C LYS A 123 -7.15 -28.82 5.51
N ASN A 124 -7.98 -27.92 4.98
CA ASN A 124 -8.09 -27.62 3.55
C ASN A 124 -7.71 -26.16 3.23
N ALA A 125 -7.17 -25.42 4.19
CA ALA A 125 -6.72 -24.04 3.98
C ALA A 125 -5.29 -24.00 3.46
N ASP A 126 -5.02 -23.01 2.63
CA ASP A 126 -3.68 -22.71 2.13
C ASP A 126 -2.93 -21.76 3.04
N ILE A 127 -3.64 -20.76 3.55
CA ILE A 127 -3.07 -19.67 4.34
C ILE A 127 -3.94 -19.40 5.57
N VAL A 128 -3.28 -19.14 6.69
CA VAL A 128 -3.87 -18.46 7.85
C VAL A 128 -3.23 -17.09 7.97
N ILE A 129 -4.03 -16.05 8.16
CA ILE A 129 -3.58 -14.69 8.46
C ILE A 129 -3.99 -14.37 9.89
N ALA A 130 -3.05 -14.05 10.75
CA ALA A 130 -3.29 -13.78 12.16
C ALA A 130 -2.72 -12.43 12.62
N SER A 131 -3.37 -11.79 13.59
CA SER A 131 -2.89 -10.55 14.22
C SER A 131 -3.01 -10.60 15.75
N TYR A 132 -2.66 -11.73 16.33
CA TYR A 132 -2.65 -11.91 17.79
C TYR A 132 -1.39 -11.30 18.41
N LYS A 133 -1.53 -10.75 19.62
CA LYS A 133 -0.38 -10.46 20.46
C LYS A 133 0.22 -11.76 21.02
N SER A 134 1.46 -11.64 21.49
CA SER A 134 2.21 -12.78 22.01
C SER A 134 1.39 -13.62 23.03
N GLY A 135 1.32 -14.92 22.82
CA GLY A 135 0.67 -15.90 23.69
C GLY A 135 -0.84 -16.02 23.53
N ASP A 136 -1.53 -15.16 22.78
CA ASP A 136 -2.99 -15.25 22.66
C ASP A 136 -3.42 -16.31 21.61
N ALA A 137 -2.67 -16.50 20.55
CA ALA A 137 -2.94 -17.56 19.57
C ALA A 137 -2.82 -18.94 20.21
N GLU A 138 -1.80 -19.15 21.04
CA GLU A 138 -1.57 -20.39 21.79
C GLU A 138 -2.70 -20.67 22.78
N LYS A 139 -3.13 -19.66 23.56
CA LYS A 139 -4.27 -19.79 24.50
C LYS A 139 -5.56 -20.18 23.78
N LEU A 140 -5.75 -19.68 22.56
CA LEU A 140 -6.92 -19.98 21.74
C LEU A 140 -6.75 -21.27 20.92
N GLY A 141 -5.56 -21.90 20.92
CA GLY A 141 -5.26 -23.10 20.16
C GLY A 141 -5.29 -22.90 18.64
N VAL A 142 -4.92 -21.70 18.17
CA VAL A 142 -4.87 -21.34 16.76
C VAL A 142 -3.50 -20.80 16.35
N ASP A 143 -2.47 -21.11 17.13
CA ASP A 143 -1.07 -20.87 16.82
C ASP A 143 -0.56 -21.76 15.68
N TYR A 144 0.60 -21.38 15.13
CA TYR A 144 1.18 -22.09 13.99
C TYR A 144 1.42 -23.56 14.24
N GLU A 145 2.03 -23.94 15.39
CA GLU A 145 2.38 -25.33 15.66
C GLU A 145 1.13 -26.20 15.81
N THR A 146 0.10 -25.69 16.48
CA THR A 146 -1.19 -26.36 16.60
C THR A 146 -1.84 -26.58 15.23
N LEU A 147 -1.88 -25.55 14.37
CA LEU A 147 -2.55 -25.63 13.08
C LEU A 147 -1.73 -26.39 12.03
N LYS A 148 -0.40 -26.30 12.06
CA LYS A 148 0.53 -27.07 11.23
C LYS A 148 0.39 -28.58 11.46
N ALA A 149 0.15 -29.01 12.71
CA ALA A 149 -0.09 -30.40 13.02
C ALA A 149 -1.33 -30.96 12.31
N LEU A 150 -2.31 -30.10 11.98
CA LEU A 150 -3.53 -30.48 11.23
C LEU A 150 -3.30 -30.41 9.71
N ASN A 151 -2.44 -29.50 9.26
CA ASN A 151 -2.12 -29.28 7.86
C ASN A 151 -0.64 -28.87 7.68
N PRO A 152 0.26 -29.84 7.38
CA PRO A 152 1.70 -29.56 7.22
C PRO A 152 2.04 -28.61 6.05
N GLN A 153 1.12 -28.42 5.10
CA GLN A 153 1.29 -27.51 3.96
C GLN A 153 0.79 -26.09 4.25
N LEU A 154 0.28 -25.84 5.47
CA LEU A 154 -0.27 -24.54 5.83
C LEU A 154 0.79 -23.46 5.86
N ILE A 155 0.53 -22.37 5.18
CA ILE A 155 1.30 -21.13 5.33
C ILE A 155 0.60 -20.27 6.41
N TYR A 156 1.35 -19.86 7.42
CA TYR A 156 0.81 -19.06 8.52
C TYR A 156 1.50 -17.70 8.52
N GLY A 157 0.76 -16.64 8.23
CA GLY A 157 1.23 -15.26 8.23
C GLY A 157 0.76 -14.51 9.46
N GLN A 158 1.69 -14.01 10.27
CA GLN A 158 1.37 -13.26 11.48
C GLN A 158 1.86 -11.83 11.45
N ILE A 159 0.97 -10.91 11.82
CA ILE A 159 1.32 -9.51 12.12
C ILE A 159 1.36 -9.34 13.64
N THR A 160 2.40 -8.69 14.13
CA THR A 160 2.57 -8.31 15.53
C THR A 160 2.94 -6.82 15.63
N GLY A 161 2.83 -6.23 16.82
CA GLY A 161 3.32 -4.85 17.03
C GLY A 161 4.84 -4.77 17.02
N TYR A 162 5.50 -5.66 17.81
CA TYR A 162 6.94 -5.59 18.13
C TYR A 162 7.67 -6.94 18.03
N GLY A 163 7.13 -7.89 17.29
CA GLY A 163 7.65 -9.25 17.20
C GLY A 163 7.01 -10.21 18.21
N LEU A 164 7.26 -11.53 18.02
CA LEU A 164 6.59 -12.61 18.76
C LEU A 164 6.88 -12.61 20.26
N ASN A 165 8.08 -12.23 20.64
CA ASN A 165 8.55 -12.30 22.03
C ASN A 165 8.30 -11.01 22.82
N ASN A 166 7.59 -10.05 22.24
CA ASN A 166 7.31 -8.77 22.89
C ASN A 166 5.81 -8.67 23.21
N PRO A 167 5.42 -8.58 24.50
CA PRO A 167 4.02 -8.50 24.90
C PRO A 167 3.39 -7.12 24.69
N LYS A 168 4.18 -6.12 24.27
CA LYS A 168 3.70 -4.76 24.05
C LYS A 168 2.67 -4.72 22.93
N VAL A 169 1.56 -4.05 23.20
CA VAL A 169 0.50 -3.84 22.19
C VAL A 169 0.94 -2.73 21.24
N GLY A 170 0.98 -3.05 19.94
CA GLY A 170 1.29 -2.09 18.89
C GLY A 170 0.06 -1.77 18.06
N TYR A 171 -0.36 -0.50 18.09
CA TYR A 171 -1.27 0.08 17.11
C TYR A 171 -0.49 1.02 16.21
N ASP A 172 -0.93 1.20 14.97
CA ASP A 172 -0.31 2.08 13.98
C ASP A 172 0.15 3.42 14.58
N ALA A 173 -0.74 4.12 15.29
CA ALA A 173 -0.42 5.43 15.88
C ALA A 173 0.73 5.39 16.90
N VAL A 174 0.83 4.31 17.70
CA VAL A 174 1.91 4.12 18.66
C VAL A 174 3.22 3.84 17.93
N ILE A 175 3.16 2.99 16.90
CA ILE A 175 4.33 2.67 16.08
C ILE A 175 4.81 3.90 15.30
N GLN A 176 3.93 4.73 14.75
CA GLN A 176 4.34 6.01 14.13
C GLN A 176 5.14 6.88 15.10
N ALA A 177 4.74 6.93 16.37
CA ALA A 177 5.47 7.70 17.38
C ALA A 177 6.84 7.12 17.71
N GLU A 178 6.97 5.80 17.78
CA GLU A 178 8.20 5.12 18.23
C GLU A 178 9.19 4.81 17.11
N SER A 179 8.75 4.82 15.86
CA SER A 179 9.58 4.51 14.69
C SER A 179 10.26 5.72 14.05
N GLY A 180 10.05 6.91 14.59
CA GLY A 180 10.61 8.13 14.02
C GLY A 180 9.71 8.86 13.01
N PHE A 181 8.63 8.22 12.51
CA PHE A 181 7.74 8.86 11.52
C PHE A 181 7.15 10.18 12.01
N MET A 182 6.72 10.26 13.27
CA MET A 182 6.16 11.49 13.81
C MET A 182 7.22 12.59 14.01
N SER A 183 8.47 12.24 14.27
CA SER A 183 9.54 13.22 14.49
C SER A 183 9.93 13.97 13.22
N ILE A 184 9.69 13.37 12.05
CA ILE A 184 10.00 13.97 10.75
C ILE A 184 8.76 14.53 10.04
N ASN A 185 7.56 14.31 10.59
CA ASN A 185 6.28 14.77 10.01
C ASN A 185 5.78 16.02 10.73
N GLY A 186 5.51 17.07 9.98
CA GLY A 186 5.01 18.35 10.48
C GLY A 186 5.90 19.53 10.13
N GLU A 187 5.45 20.72 10.48
CA GLU A 187 6.18 21.97 10.27
C GLU A 187 7.42 22.07 11.19
N GLN A 188 8.44 22.78 10.74
CA GLN A 188 9.68 22.99 11.49
C GLN A 188 9.38 23.66 12.85
N GLY A 189 9.84 23.00 13.91
CA GLY A 189 9.63 23.51 15.29
C GLY A 189 8.23 23.35 15.84
N ALA A 190 7.30 22.74 15.09
CA ALA A 190 5.96 22.40 15.58
C ALA A 190 5.94 21.08 16.35
N ASN A 191 4.80 20.77 16.96
CA ASN A 191 4.60 19.46 17.58
C ASN A 191 4.63 18.34 16.53
N PRO A 192 5.18 17.15 16.85
CA PRO A 192 5.15 15.99 15.98
C PRO A 192 3.72 15.64 15.54
N LEU A 193 3.53 15.34 14.26
CA LEU A 193 2.24 14.99 13.68
C LEU A 193 2.20 13.54 13.23
N LYS A 194 1.09 12.88 13.58
CA LYS A 194 0.77 11.56 13.04
C LYS A 194 0.20 11.69 11.62
N MET A 195 0.61 10.80 10.70
CA MET A 195 -0.10 10.64 9.43
C MET A 195 -1.55 10.18 9.71
N PRO A 196 -2.57 10.84 9.15
CA PRO A 196 -3.98 10.48 9.41
C PRO A 196 -4.33 9.06 8.93
N VAL A 197 -3.77 8.63 7.80
CA VAL A 197 -3.90 7.24 7.33
C VAL A 197 -3.11 6.33 8.26
N ALA A 198 -3.63 5.12 8.53
CA ALA A 198 -2.91 4.07 9.27
C ALA A 198 -1.79 3.50 8.39
N LEU A 199 -0.78 4.33 8.13
CA LEU A 199 0.28 4.09 7.15
C LEU A 199 1.13 2.87 7.50
N ILE A 200 1.43 2.67 8.76
CA ILE A 200 2.25 1.53 9.19
C ILE A 200 1.49 0.21 9.01
N ASP A 201 0.19 0.20 9.28
CA ASP A 201 -0.66 -0.97 8.99
C ASP A 201 -0.65 -1.31 7.49
N VAL A 202 -0.72 -0.29 6.61
CA VAL A 202 -0.64 -0.48 5.15
C VAL A 202 0.72 -1.06 4.76
N LEU A 203 1.82 -0.51 5.27
CA LEU A 203 3.18 -0.99 4.99
C LEU A 203 3.39 -2.44 5.47
N ALA A 204 2.99 -2.74 6.71
CA ALA A 204 3.09 -4.10 7.24
C ALA A 204 2.21 -5.09 6.47
N GLY A 205 1.01 -4.67 6.05
CA GLY A 205 0.15 -5.45 5.17
C GLY A 205 0.83 -5.76 3.83
N HIS A 206 1.52 -4.80 3.21
CA HIS A 206 2.29 -5.04 1.97
C HIS A 206 3.42 -6.04 2.20
N GLN A 207 4.22 -5.88 3.24
CA GLN A 207 5.31 -6.81 3.55
C GLN A 207 4.81 -8.23 3.84
N LEU A 208 3.66 -8.38 4.53
CA LEU A 208 3.09 -9.70 4.75
C LEU A 208 2.55 -10.31 3.44
N LYS A 209 1.94 -9.53 2.54
CA LYS A 209 1.55 -10.00 1.21
C LYS A 209 2.74 -10.56 0.44
N GLU A 210 3.86 -9.83 0.42
CA GLU A 210 5.11 -10.25 -0.23
C GLU A 210 5.65 -11.55 0.38
N ALA A 211 5.72 -11.63 1.72
CA ALA A 211 6.18 -12.83 2.41
C ALA A 211 5.29 -14.05 2.14
N LEU A 212 3.96 -13.87 2.09
CA LEU A 212 3.02 -14.95 1.77
C LEU A 212 3.14 -15.41 0.31
N LEU A 213 3.34 -14.48 -0.64
CA LEU A 213 3.56 -14.83 -2.04
C LEU A 213 4.87 -15.62 -2.23
N VAL A 214 5.95 -15.22 -1.56
CA VAL A 214 7.21 -15.98 -1.56
C VAL A 214 7.01 -17.36 -0.93
N ALA A 215 6.30 -17.45 0.20
CA ALA A 215 6.00 -18.74 0.84
C ALA A 215 5.14 -19.66 -0.04
N LEU A 216 4.20 -19.10 -0.82
CA LEU A 216 3.41 -19.86 -1.80
C LEU A 216 4.30 -20.42 -2.93
N ILE A 217 5.26 -19.63 -3.43
CA ILE A 217 6.21 -20.08 -4.46
C ILE A 217 7.09 -21.21 -3.89
N GLU A 218 7.67 -21.04 -2.70
CA GLU A 218 8.46 -22.10 -2.05
C GLU A 218 7.65 -23.37 -1.81
N ARG A 219 6.37 -23.25 -1.42
CA ARG A 219 5.48 -24.41 -1.25
C ARG A 219 5.22 -25.15 -2.54
N MET A 220 5.12 -24.44 -3.67
CA MET A 220 4.98 -25.08 -4.99
C MET A 220 6.19 -25.92 -5.36
N GLU A 221 7.37 -25.58 -4.89
CA GLU A 221 8.62 -26.30 -5.14
C GLU A 221 8.82 -27.49 -4.19
N ASN A 222 8.54 -27.32 -2.90
CA ASN A 222 8.91 -28.30 -1.87
C ASN A 222 7.73 -28.97 -1.13
N GLY A 223 6.49 -28.50 -1.39
CA GLY A 223 5.27 -29.07 -0.80
C GLY A 223 5.03 -28.71 0.66
N ASN A 224 5.89 -27.90 1.30
CA ASN A 224 5.82 -27.64 2.73
C ASN A 224 5.18 -26.28 3.03
N GLY A 225 4.41 -26.21 4.11
CA GLY A 225 3.95 -24.95 4.69
C GLY A 225 5.09 -24.17 5.37
N LYS A 226 4.80 -22.91 5.71
CA LYS A 226 5.79 -22.02 6.32
C LYS A 226 5.13 -21.04 7.30
N PHE A 227 5.85 -20.74 8.37
CA PHE A 227 5.54 -19.60 9.23
C PHE A 227 6.27 -18.36 8.74
N VAL A 228 5.53 -17.27 8.53
CA VAL A 228 6.09 -15.96 8.19
C VAL A 228 5.48 -14.90 9.13
N GLN A 229 6.28 -13.91 9.51
CA GLN A 229 5.80 -12.84 10.39
C GLN A 229 6.30 -11.47 9.93
N VAL A 230 5.53 -10.45 10.26
CA VAL A 230 5.90 -9.05 10.14
C VAL A 230 5.57 -8.32 11.44
N ALA A 231 6.53 -7.58 12.00
CA ALA A 231 6.24 -6.65 13.08
C ALA A 231 5.98 -5.25 12.51
N LEU A 232 4.98 -4.55 13.04
CA LEU A 232 4.66 -3.19 12.63
C LEU A 232 5.87 -2.25 12.78
N ILE A 233 6.63 -2.38 13.88
CA ILE A 233 7.81 -1.55 14.12
C ILE A 233 8.90 -1.79 13.06
N ASP A 234 9.13 -3.05 12.64
CA ASP A 234 10.14 -3.38 11.64
C ASP A 234 9.71 -2.87 10.25
N ALA A 235 8.43 -3.01 9.92
CA ALA A 235 7.87 -2.45 8.70
C ALA A 235 8.01 -0.92 8.64
N ALA A 236 7.77 -0.24 9.76
CA ALA A 236 7.96 1.21 9.88
C ALA A 236 9.43 1.61 9.70
N ILE A 237 10.35 0.99 10.44
CA ILE A 237 11.77 1.33 10.37
C ILE A 237 12.33 1.07 8.96
N SER A 238 11.97 -0.04 8.32
CA SER A 238 12.41 -0.34 6.95
C SER A 238 11.92 0.71 5.93
N ALA A 239 10.79 1.33 6.19
CA ALA A 239 10.20 2.36 5.33
C ALA A 239 10.76 3.78 5.53
N LEU A 240 11.69 4.00 6.46
CA LEU A 240 12.38 5.30 6.60
C LEU A 240 13.30 5.63 5.42
N VAL A 241 13.75 4.65 4.67
CA VAL A 241 14.48 4.73 3.39
C VAL A 241 15.52 5.86 3.38
N ASN A 242 15.26 6.96 2.64
CA ASN A 242 16.17 8.09 2.49
C ASN A 242 16.44 8.83 3.81
N GLN A 243 15.46 8.96 4.68
CA GLN A 243 15.63 9.60 5.99
C GLN A 243 16.53 8.75 6.89
N GLY A 244 16.33 7.43 6.90
CA GLY A 244 17.24 6.49 7.56
C GLY A 244 18.66 6.56 7.00
N ALA A 245 18.81 6.63 5.67
CA ALA A 245 20.12 6.78 5.02
C ALA A 245 20.82 8.12 5.36
N ASN A 246 20.07 9.23 5.44
CA ASN A 246 20.62 10.52 5.85
C ASN A 246 21.27 10.45 7.22
N TRP A 247 20.69 9.69 8.17
CA TRP A 247 21.31 9.46 9.47
C TRP A 247 22.45 8.44 9.42
N LEU A 248 22.20 7.25 8.88
CA LEU A 248 23.16 6.14 8.96
C LEU A 248 24.46 6.40 8.16
N VAL A 249 24.34 7.09 7.04
CA VAL A 249 25.47 7.39 6.15
C VAL A 249 25.96 8.83 6.32
N GLY A 250 25.03 9.77 6.31
CA GLY A 250 25.35 11.21 6.34
C GLY A 250 25.55 11.78 7.74
N GLN A 251 25.23 11.04 8.79
CA GLN A 251 25.22 11.50 10.20
C GLN A 251 24.40 12.80 10.38
N ASN A 252 23.41 12.99 9.52
CA ASN A 252 22.47 14.10 9.54
C ASN A 252 21.15 13.63 10.14
N GLU A 253 20.84 14.05 11.36
CA GLU A 253 19.61 13.66 12.06
C GLU A 253 18.39 14.26 11.35
N PRO A 254 17.46 13.42 10.83
CA PRO A 254 16.26 13.92 10.20
C PRO A 254 15.36 14.67 11.18
N LYS A 255 14.78 15.79 10.73
CA LYS A 255 13.87 16.64 11.50
C LYS A 255 12.65 16.98 10.65
N SER A 256 11.58 17.42 11.31
CA SER A 256 10.42 17.96 10.61
C SER A 256 10.81 19.25 9.86
N MET A 257 10.47 19.31 8.59
CA MET A 257 10.77 20.41 7.67
C MET A 257 9.53 20.85 6.87
N GLY A 258 8.33 20.56 7.36
CA GLY A 258 7.11 20.77 6.59
C GLY A 258 7.12 19.94 5.31
N ASN A 259 6.91 20.61 4.20
CA ASN A 259 6.90 19.97 2.88
C ASN A 259 8.28 19.92 2.21
N LEU A 260 9.34 20.43 2.86
CA LEU A 260 10.66 20.54 2.23
C LEU A 260 11.37 19.18 2.19
N HIS A 261 12.08 18.93 1.08
CA HIS A 261 12.95 17.77 0.96
C HIS A 261 14.38 18.11 1.42
N PRO A 262 15.02 17.29 2.29
CA PRO A 262 16.33 17.63 2.84
C PRO A 262 17.46 17.69 1.80
N ASN A 263 17.37 16.94 0.72
CA ASN A 263 18.47 16.76 -0.24
C ASN A 263 18.25 17.46 -1.60
N ILE A 264 17.04 17.98 -1.88
CA ILE A 264 16.66 18.52 -3.18
C ILE A 264 15.84 19.80 -3.01
N ALA A 265 16.04 20.81 -3.89
CA ALA A 265 15.24 22.03 -3.95
C ALA A 265 15.09 22.55 -5.39
N PRO A 266 13.88 23.07 -5.76
CA PRO A 266 12.62 22.97 -5.02
C PRO A 266 11.99 21.58 -5.21
N TYR A 267 11.68 20.88 -4.11
CA TYR A 267 11.06 19.56 -4.14
C TYR A 267 10.18 19.38 -2.88
N GLY A 268 8.88 19.50 -3.09
CA GLY A 268 7.88 19.50 -2.01
C GLY A 268 7.36 20.89 -1.64
N GLU A 269 8.07 21.95 -1.97
CA GLU A 269 7.66 23.32 -1.73
C GLU A 269 6.27 23.61 -2.30
N LEU A 270 5.44 24.30 -1.51
CA LEU A 270 4.10 24.72 -1.88
C LEU A 270 4.07 26.22 -2.17
N PHE A 271 3.44 26.57 -3.28
CA PHE A 271 3.29 27.93 -3.73
C PHE A 271 1.81 28.26 -3.97
N SER A 272 1.38 29.44 -3.52
CA SER A 272 0.02 29.93 -3.80
C SER A 272 -0.05 30.52 -5.21
N THR A 273 -1.03 30.09 -6.00
CA THR A 273 -1.33 30.64 -7.32
C THR A 273 -2.27 31.82 -7.22
N LYS A 274 -2.44 32.57 -8.30
CA LYS A 274 -3.31 33.77 -8.40
C LYS A 274 -4.74 33.50 -7.97
N ASP A 275 -5.26 32.33 -8.23
CA ASP A 275 -6.60 31.87 -7.85
C ASP A 275 -6.66 31.17 -6.46
N GLY A 276 -5.56 31.24 -5.69
CA GLY A 276 -5.49 30.77 -4.30
C GLY A 276 -5.32 29.27 -4.12
N ARG A 277 -5.07 28.50 -5.19
CA ARG A 277 -4.73 27.08 -5.07
C ARG A 277 -3.27 26.89 -4.68
N GLN A 278 -2.97 25.73 -4.08
CA GLN A 278 -1.60 25.36 -3.71
C GLN A 278 -0.99 24.47 -4.79
N LEU A 279 0.09 24.95 -5.39
CA LEU A 279 0.92 24.21 -6.35
C LEU A 279 2.14 23.65 -5.63
N LEU A 280 2.38 22.34 -5.78
CA LEU A 280 3.60 21.66 -5.33
C LEU A 280 4.57 21.51 -6.50
N LEU A 281 5.83 21.87 -6.29
CA LEU A 281 6.90 21.60 -7.25
C LEU A 281 7.73 20.38 -6.81
N ALA A 282 8.20 19.59 -7.80
CA ALA A 282 9.07 18.45 -7.59
C ALA A 282 10.21 18.41 -8.62
N VAL A 283 11.04 19.44 -8.60
CA VAL A 283 12.17 19.64 -9.54
C VAL A 283 13.34 18.74 -9.16
N GLY A 284 13.54 17.65 -9.88
CA GLY A 284 14.52 16.62 -9.55
C GLY A 284 15.93 16.83 -10.16
N ASN A 285 16.09 17.76 -11.12
CA ASN A 285 17.39 17.99 -11.78
C ASN A 285 17.52 19.40 -12.35
N ASP A 286 18.77 19.77 -12.74
CA ASP A 286 19.08 21.13 -13.21
C ASP A 286 18.43 21.46 -14.55
N LYS A 287 18.11 20.49 -15.41
CA LYS A 287 17.38 20.72 -16.66
C LYS A 287 15.96 21.16 -16.37
N GLN A 288 15.27 20.46 -15.48
CA GLN A 288 13.90 20.83 -15.05
C GLN A 288 13.89 22.19 -14.37
N PHE A 289 14.91 22.51 -13.56
CA PHE A 289 15.05 23.83 -12.94
C PHE A 289 15.22 24.95 -13.99
N LYS A 290 16.03 24.74 -15.00
CA LYS A 290 16.19 25.71 -16.11
C LYS A 290 14.89 25.92 -16.89
N ASN A 291 14.13 24.84 -17.12
CA ASN A 291 12.82 24.94 -17.76
C ASN A 291 11.85 25.74 -16.88
N LEU A 292 11.79 25.45 -15.58
CA LEU A 292 10.99 26.24 -14.62
C LEU A 292 11.32 27.73 -14.66
N CYS A 293 12.61 28.07 -14.59
CA CYS A 293 13.06 29.47 -14.63
C CYS A 293 12.66 30.17 -15.96
N ARG A 294 12.74 29.45 -17.08
CA ARG A 294 12.32 29.98 -18.39
C ARG A 294 10.82 30.27 -18.44
N ILE A 295 9.99 29.36 -17.93
CA ILE A 295 8.52 29.50 -17.85
C ILE A 295 8.16 30.71 -16.98
N LEU A 296 8.80 30.82 -15.82
CA LEU A 296 8.52 31.89 -14.85
C LEU A 296 9.28 33.20 -15.15
N GLU A 297 10.00 33.28 -16.28
CA GLU A 297 10.79 34.45 -16.69
C GLU A 297 11.77 34.92 -15.56
N ILE A 298 12.49 33.95 -14.97
CA ILE A 298 13.54 34.20 -13.99
C ILE A 298 14.90 34.18 -14.70
N SER A 299 15.56 35.31 -14.78
CA SER A 299 16.84 35.46 -15.50
C SER A 299 18.07 35.38 -14.60
N ASP A 300 17.97 35.83 -13.37
CA ASP A 300 19.07 35.75 -12.40
C ASP A 300 19.01 34.45 -11.63
N ILE A 301 19.73 33.44 -12.13
CA ILE A 301 19.77 32.08 -11.57
C ILE A 301 21.17 31.61 -11.19
N ALA A 302 22.17 32.51 -11.21
CA ALA A 302 23.56 32.11 -11.01
C ALA A 302 23.77 31.40 -9.67
N GLN A 303 23.13 31.88 -8.62
CA GLN A 303 23.18 31.34 -7.25
C GLN A 303 22.29 30.10 -7.02
N PHE A 304 21.56 29.63 -8.04
CA PHE A 304 20.66 28.48 -8.02
C PHE A 304 21.01 27.44 -9.08
N SER A 305 22.20 27.54 -9.70
CA SER A 305 22.55 26.79 -10.91
C SER A 305 22.63 25.28 -10.67
N THR A 306 23.05 24.87 -9.49
CA THR A 306 23.15 23.46 -9.05
C THR A 306 22.15 23.15 -7.94
N ASN A 307 21.78 21.87 -7.80
CA ASN A 307 20.92 21.45 -6.67
C ASN A 307 21.50 21.85 -5.31
N GLN A 308 22.82 21.73 -5.12
CA GLN A 308 23.46 22.09 -3.84
C GLN A 308 23.28 23.58 -3.54
N GLU A 309 23.47 24.46 -4.53
CA GLU A 309 23.25 25.89 -4.36
C GLU A 309 21.78 26.20 -4.04
N ARG A 310 20.83 25.52 -4.69
CA ARG A 310 19.39 25.67 -4.39
C ARG A 310 19.03 25.23 -2.98
N VAL A 311 19.62 24.12 -2.48
CA VAL A 311 19.39 23.65 -1.12
C VAL A 311 19.95 24.65 -0.09
N VAL A 312 21.11 25.24 -0.35
CA VAL A 312 21.73 26.24 0.54
C VAL A 312 20.96 27.56 0.54
N ASN A 313 20.54 28.03 -0.66
CA ASN A 313 19.84 29.32 -0.85
C ASN A 313 18.33 29.16 -0.96
N ARG A 314 17.75 28.15 -0.29
CA ARG A 314 16.36 27.74 -0.45
C ARG A 314 15.34 28.83 -0.11
N GLU A 315 15.57 29.58 0.95
CA GLU A 315 14.66 30.64 1.38
C GLU A 315 14.53 31.71 0.29
N GLU A 316 15.68 32.20 -0.23
CA GLU A 316 15.70 33.18 -1.29
C GLU A 316 15.09 32.63 -2.60
N LEU A 317 15.39 31.38 -2.94
CA LEU A 317 14.77 30.72 -4.09
C LEU A 317 13.24 30.67 -3.95
N ASN A 318 12.73 30.33 -2.77
CA ASN A 318 11.30 30.26 -2.53
C ASN A 318 10.62 31.63 -2.61
N GLU A 319 11.27 32.70 -2.17
CA GLU A 319 10.76 34.07 -2.34
C GLU A 319 10.63 34.44 -3.84
N VAL A 320 11.70 34.16 -4.62
CA VAL A 320 11.70 34.41 -6.08
C VAL A 320 10.62 33.61 -6.79
N LEU A 321 10.48 32.31 -6.48
CA LEU A 321 9.46 31.44 -7.08
C LEU A 321 8.06 31.90 -6.70
N SER A 322 7.81 32.22 -5.43
CA SER A 322 6.51 32.67 -4.93
C SER A 322 6.04 33.93 -5.67
N GLY A 323 6.90 34.95 -5.79
CA GLY A 323 6.57 36.20 -6.50
C GLY A 323 6.25 36.02 -7.98
N LYS A 324 6.71 34.94 -8.59
CA LYS A 324 6.39 34.63 -9.99
C LYS A 324 5.16 33.73 -10.12
N ILE A 325 5.02 32.73 -9.27
CA ILE A 325 3.92 31.75 -9.34
C ILE A 325 2.57 32.41 -8.98
N GLU A 326 2.54 33.36 -8.05
CA GLU A 326 1.31 34.08 -7.66
C GLU A 326 0.67 34.89 -8.79
N LEU A 327 1.39 35.13 -9.88
CA LEU A 327 0.88 35.82 -11.05
C LEU A 327 0.10 34.90 -12.00
N TRP A 328 0.22 33.62 -11.87
CA TRP A 328 -0.35 32.59 -12.74
C TRP A 328 -1.63 31.99 -12.18
N ALA A 329 -2.60 31.74 -13.06
CA ALA A 329 -3.72 30.87 -12.72
C ALA A 329 -3.23 29.41 -12.58
N SER A 330 -3.80 28.66 -11.64
CA SER A 330 -3.28 27.34 -11.27
C SER A 330 -3.25 26.32 -12.42
N GLU A 331 -4.34 26.20 -13.17
CA GLU A 331 -4.45 25.23 -14.26
C GLU A 331 -3.54 25.62 -15.45
N GLU A 332 -3.49 26.92 -15.81
CA GLU A 332 -2.62 27.43 -16.89
C GLU A 332 -1.14 27.16 -16.59
N LEU A 333 -0.72 27.42 -15.35
CA LEU A 333 0.67 27.15 -14.94
C LEU A 333 0.94 25.65 -14.94
N LEU A 334 0.04 24.83 -14.38
CA LEU A 334 0.22 23.39 -14.33
C LEU A 334 0.34 22.77 -15.74
N GLU A 335 -0.53 23.15 -16.69
CA GLU A 335 -0.45 22.71 -18.09
C GLU A 335 0.91 23.07 -18.70
N THR A 336 1.34 24.33 -18.53
CA THR A 336 2.63 24.81 -19.06
C THR A 336 3.81 24.04 -18.47
N LEU A 337 3.80 23.75 -17.14
CA LEU A 337 4.85 22.99 -16.47
C LEU A 337 4.89 21.54 -16.95
N VAL A 338 3.75 20.91 -17.16
CA VAL A 338 3.64 19.53 -17.67
C VAL A 338 4.18 19.43 -19.08
N ASP A 339 3.80 20.33 -19.99
CA ASP A 339 4.26 20.36 -21.38
C ASP A 339 5.78 20.52 -21.48
N GLU A 340 6.37 21.30 -20.58
CA GLU A 340 7.82 21.52 -20.50
C GLU A 340 8.56 20.53 -19.58
N GLN A 341 7.87 19.44 -19.19
CA GLN A 341 8.44 18.37 -18.38
C GLN A 341 8.99 18.82 -17.02
N VAL A 342 8.36 19.80 -16.39
CA VAL A 342 8.63 20.23 -15.02
C VAL A 342 7.59 19.56 -14.11
N PRO A 343 7.98 18.62 -13.26
CA PRO A 343 7.03 17.94 -12.39
C PRO A 343 6.41 18.89 -11.36
N ALA A 344 5.10 18.99 -11.40
CA ALA A 344 4.29 19.80 -10.50
C ALA A 344 2.92 19.15 -10.27
N GLY A 345 2.21 19.58 -9.23
CA GLY A 345 0.86 19.13 -8.96
C GLY A 345 0.08 20.09 -8.09
N LEU A 346 -1.22 20.21 -8.31
CA LEU A 346 -2.10 20.96 -7.44
C LEU A 346 -2.53 20.09 -6.25
N VAL A 347 -2.50 20.67 -5.04
CA VAL A 347 -3.02 19.99 -3.87
C VAL A 347 -4.52 19.82 -4.00
N THR A 348 -4.99 18.57 -3.89
CA THR A 348 -6.40 18.20 -4.02
C THR A 348 -6.92 17.60 -2.71
N THR A 349 -8.21 17.71 -2.49
CA THR A 349 -8.90 17.00 -1.41
C THR A 349 -9.05 15.51 -1.72
N VAL A 350 -9.27 14.67 -0.70
CA VAL A 350 -9.56 13.23 -0.90
C VAL A 350 -10.77 13.05 -1.82
N LYS A 351 -11.81 13.89 -1.69
CA LYS A 351 -12.98 13.84 -2.55
C LYS A 351 -12.62 14.10 -4.01
N GLU A 352 -11.91 15.18 -4.30
CA GLU A 352 -11.48 15.53 -5.67
C GLU A 352 -10.60 14.44 -6.28
N ALA A 353 -9.65 13.91 -5.49
CA ALA A 353 -8.78 12.84 -5.95
C ALA A 353 -9.57 11.56 -6.32
N LEU A 354 -10.63 11.23 -5.56
CA LEU A 354 -11.49 10.09 -5.86
C LEU A 354 -12.42 10.34 -7.04
N ASP A 355 -12.99 11.55 -7.15
CA ASP A 355 -13.91 11.92 -8.24
C ASP A 355 -13.23 11.89 -9.63
N GLN A 356 -11.91 12.13 -9.68
CA GLN A 356 -11.10 12.07 -10.91
C GLN A 356 -10.74 10.64 -11.34
N ARG A 357 -11.05 9.62 -10.54
CA ARG A 357 -10.68 8.22 -10.85
C ARG A 357 -11.76 7.50 -11.64
N GLU A 358 -11.33 6.68 -12.58
CA GLU A 358 -12.22 5.83 -13.35
C GLU A 358 -12.90 4.76 -12.47
N SER A 359 -14.07 4.32 -12.89
CA SER A 359 -14.91 3.39 -12.13
C SER A 359 -14.24 2.07 -11.75
N HIS A 360 -13.25 1.63 -12.52
CA HIS A 360 -12.53 0.37 -12.27
C HIS A 360 -11.63 0.40 -11.02
N TRP A 361 -11.32 1.59 -10.48
CA TRP A 361 -10.60 1.75 -9.21
C TRP A 361 -11.44 1.45 -7.99
N PHE A 362 -12.76 1.31 -8.17
CA PHE A 362 -13.70 1.11 -7.08
C PHE A 362 -14.28 -0.31 -7.08
N LEU A 363 -14.60 -0.78 -5.88
CA LEU A 363 -15.48 -1.92 -5.63
C LEU A 363 -16.88 -1.37 -5.46
N LYS A 364 -17.87 -1.89 -6.19
CA LYS A 364 -19.24 -1.36 -6.17
C LYS A 364 -20.25 -2.48 -6.05
N THR A 365 -21.24 -2.26 -5.18
CA THR A 365 -22.49 -3.01 -5.10
C THR A 365 -23.62 -2.00 -4.89
N ASP A 366 -24.88 -2.43 -4.89
CA ASP A 366 -26.02 -1.56 -4.64
C ASP A 366 -25.88 -0.85 -3.28
N GLY A 367 -25.72 0.47 -3.33
CA GLY A 367 -25.63 1.33 -2.16
C GLY A 367 -24.27 1.38 -1.43
N LEU A 368 -23.24 0.67 -1.90
CA LEU A 368 -21.92 0.67 -1.26
C LEU A 368 -20.80 0.79 -2.28
N THR A 369 -19.80 1.64 -1.97
CA THR A 369 -18.59 1.81 -2.77
C THR A 369 -17.36 1.69 -1.86
N GLY A 370 -16.34 0.96 -2.31
CA GLY A 370 -15.06 0.81 -1.63
C GLY A 370 -13.89 0.99 -2.58
N LEU A 371 -12.69 1.12 -1.99
CA LEU A 371 -11.44 1.21 -2.75
C LEU A 371 -10.85 -0.17 -2.95
N ARG A 372 -10.27 -0.41 -4.13
CA ARG A 372 -9.45 -1.58 -4.35
C ARG A 372 -8.12 -1.45 -3.62
N SER A 373 -7.69 -2.51 -3.00
CA SER A 373 -6.35 -2.62 -2.41
C SER A 373 -5.31 -3.08 -3.44
N PHE A 374 -5.73 -3.80 -4.48
CA PHE A 374 -4.87 -4.27 -5.56
C PHE A 374 -5.15 -3.49 -6.85
N VAL A 375 -4.20 -2.63 -7.23
CA VAL A 375 -4.36 -1.65 -8.31
C VAL A 375 -3.44 -1.90 -9.51
N ALA A 376 -2.59 -2.94 -9.49
CA ALA A 376 -1.72 -3.27 -10.60
C ALA A 376 -2.53 -3.60 -11.87
N SER A 377 -2.05 -3.15 -13.03
CA SER A 377 -2.62 -3.51 -14.33
C SER A 377 -2.15 -4.89 -14.77
N GLY A 378 -2.84 -5.48 -15.75
CA GLY A 378 -2.51 -6.82 -16.26
C GLY A 378 -3.21 -7.98 -15.54
N PHE A 379 -4.09 -7.68 -14.60
CA PHE A 379 -4.89 -8.68 -13.88
C PHE A 379 -6.38 -8.43 -14.07
N ASP A 380 -7.16 -9.52 -14.08
CA ASP A 380 -8.62 -9.42 -14.11
C ASP A 380 -9.14 -8.73 -12.85
N ARG A 381 -10.05 -7.78 -13.03
CA ARG A 381 -10.72 -7.09 -11.93
C ARG A 381 -12.03 -7.77 -11.60
N LEU A 382 -12.01 -8.59 -10.55
CA LEU A 382 -13.21 -9.31 -10.12
C LEU A 382 -14.22 -8.37 -9.46
N SER A 383 -15.51 -8.68 -9.64
CA SER A 383 -16.56 -8.15 -8.79
C SER A 383 -16.55 -8.91 -7.48
N LEU A 384 -16.60 -8.18 -6.37
CA LEU A 384 -16.58 -8.76 -5.03
C LEU A 384 -17.92 -8.55 -4.33
N SER A 385 -18.28 -9.48 -3.46
CA SER A 385 -19.37 -9.29 -2.52
C SER A 385 -19.06 -8.12 -1.57
N PRO A 386 -20.08 -7.41 -1.07
CA PRO A 386 -19.88 -6.39 -0.06
C PRO A 386 -19.29 -6.99 1.22
N PRO A 387 -18.66 -6.15 2.09
CA PRO A 387 -18.22 -6.58 3.40
C PRO A 387 -19.37 -7.24 4.19
N PRO A 388 -19.12 -8.42 4.79
CA PRO A 388 -20.18 -9.21 5.40
C PRO A 388 -20.65 -8.63 6.74
N GLN A 389 -21.93 -8.85 7.07
CA GLN A 389 -22.43 -8.70 8.43
C GLN A 389 -21.75 -9.77 9.34
N LEU A 390 -21.68 -9.49 10.64
CA LEU A 390 -21.10 -10.45 11.59
C LEU A 390 -21.84 -11.79 11.56
N GLY A 391 -21.10 -12.87 11.30
CA GLY A 391 -21.64 -14.23 11.23
C GLY A 391 -22.57 -14.50 10.04
N GLN A 392 -22.60 -13.63 9.05
CA GLN A 392 -23.49 -13.75 7.88
C GLN A 392 -23.41 -15.12 7.20
N HIS A 393 -22.26 -15.77 7.25
CA HIS A 393 -22.01 -17.02 6.52
C HIS A 393 -21.85 -18.24 7.43
N ASN A 394 -22.25 -18.14 8.72
CA ASN A 394 -22.09 -19.24 9.68
C ASN A 394 -22.68 -20.54 9.16
N GLN A 395 -23.98 -20.53 8.75
CA GLN A 395 -24.67 -21.74 8.31
C GLN A 395 -24.04 -22.30 7.04
N GLU A 396 -23.80 -21.47 6.03
CA GLU A 396 -23.17 -21.88 4.77
C GLU A 396 -21.79 -22.55 4.99
N ILE A 397 -20.97 -21.97 5.88
CA ILE A 397 -19.63 -22.50 6.16
C ILE A 397 -19.70 -23.82 6.93
N ILE A 398 -20.60 -23.93 7.91
CA ILE A 398 -20.75 -25.13 8.72
C ILE A 398 -21.30 -26.28 7.89
N ASP A 399 -22.36 -26.04 7.11
CA ASP A 399 -22.96 -27.07 6.24
C ASP A 399 -21.99 -27.59 5.16
N ALA A 400 -21.04 -26.76 4.72
CA ALA A 400 -20.00 -27.18 3.77
C ALA A 400 -18.90 -28.05 4.39
N LEU A 401 -18.89 -28.26 5.72
CA LEU A 401 -17.92 -29.09 6.44
C LEU A 401 -18.45 -30.50 6.79
N ASP A 402 -19.75 -30.71 6.66
CA ASP A 402 -20.40 -31.99 6.85
C ASP A 402 -20.44 -32.79 5.54
#